data_694c8620f4b14cd7fb546d80d4b4b1da
#
_entry.id   694c8620f4b14cd7fb546d80d4b4b1da
#
_cell.length_a   1.000
_cell.length_b   1.000
_cell.length_c   1.000
_cell.angle_alpha   90.00
_cell.angle_beta   90.00
_cell.angle_gamma   90.00
#
_symmetry.space_group_name_H-M   'P 1'
#
loop_
_entity.id
_entity.type
_entity.pdbx_description
1 polymer ?
#
loop_
_entity_poly.entity_id
_entity_poly.type
_entity_poly.pdbx_seq_one_letter_code
_entity_poly.pdbx_strand_id
1 'polypeptide(L)'
;MAPSSPTPGSRPKKRVLVVGAGAAGMSCAEQLSQHSEKYDVTLVEAQDYCGGQAFSIPIDEEKYGAPWMNQGVQGGSYIYHHTFRMFKKQGFEAEPVDLQVSFGKGDKFWTNVFPTKLVEKHQSEIKRFNWALKFMRWFEVFFALIPIKITLRMFFFSEEFMNYMIYPSLALFLGTGNATPDLPTIMMERLYTSPTYGMWYPADPKSLSTNLPPMVVFPEESKFYTRWQHDMQSRGVNIRLNTEVVAIPERSKHGVRVQLRSRRPQPDHHNPVGADQDTPVHEEHYDEIVLCILADTAKRLLGKTAGLIEKAVLGSTRWSDDITVTHNDLDYINKWYTLDMPDESEIPTTLSGRDETARIQRAKQDFNPMYLIKQVPKDSRKLEMCFDCNAFQYQLNHKSHPKDHVFQTIFLNKKHIDTWSIDEIKEEKIIRKDWWHQLEHSWTHYAFVVPWMSFLNGTRHTRYAAAWTLVNAHELAVISGMAAAYALGASYPKELAEE
;
A
#
# COMPACT_ATOMS: atom_id res chain seq x y z
N MET A 1 -25.67 34.72 21.35
CA MET A 1 -26.48 33.64 21.93
C MET A 1 -25.68 33.01 23.04
N ALA A 2 -26.18 32.94 24.26
CA ALA A 2 -25.51 32.26 25.37
C ALA A 2 -25.51 30.73 25.12
N PRO A 3 -24.47 29.99 25.54
CA PRO A 3 -24.45 28.56 25.40
C PRO A 3 -25.57 27.93 26.23
N SER A 4 -26.39 27.09 25.59
CA SER A 4 -27.45 26.33 26.26
C SER A 4 -26.89 25.46 27.37
N SER A 5 -27.45 25.52 28.55
CA SER A 5 -27.12 24.71 29.71
C SER A 5 -27.30 23.21 29.36
N PRO A 6 -26.42 22.32 29.77
CA PRO A 6 -26.55 20.87 29.48
C PRO A 6 -27.79 20.31 30.20
N THR A 7 -28.52 19.46 29.49
CA THR A 7 -29.70 18.76 30.03
C THR A 7 -29.25 17.85 31.21
N PRO A 8 -29.95 17.88 32.36
CA PRO A 8 -29.57 17.07 33.51
C PRO A 8 -29.70 15.57 33.18
N GLY A 9 -28.57 14.82 33.18
CA GLY A 9 -28.55 13.36 33.02
C GLY A 9 -27.66 12.82 31.90
N SER A 10 -27.12 13.64 30.99
CA SER A 10 -26.18 13.15 29.96
C SER A 10 -24.77 13.01 30.53
N ARG A 11 -24.17 11.81 30.42
CA ARG A 11 -22.74 11.64 30.71
C ARG A 11 -21.94 12.59 29.78
N PRO A 12 -20.88 13.24 30.27
CA PRO A 12 -20.03 14.06 29.43
C PRO A 12 -19.47 13.22 28.27
N LYS A 13 -19.50 13.76 27.05
CA LYS A 13 -18.93 13.09 25.88
C LYS A 13 -17.44 12.86 26.06
N LYS A 14 -16.96 11.70 25.67
CA LYS A 14 -15.54 11.39 25.68
C LYS A 14 -14.85 12.15 24.54
N ARG A 15 -13.85 12.96 24.84
CA ARG A 15 -13.05 13.70 23.85
C ARG A 15 -11.99 12.78 23.27
N VAL A 16 -12.07 12.51 21.96
CA VAL A 16 -11.14 11.63 21.26
C VAL A 16 -10.37 12.40 20.20
N LEU A 17 -9.05 12.36 20.29
CA LEU A 17 -8.17 12.88 19.24
C LEU A 17 -7.74 11.73 18.32
N VAL A 18 -8.01 11.90 17.01
CA VAL A 18 -7.48 11.05 15.95
C VAL A 18 -6.37 11.81 15.25
N VAL A 19 -5.17 11.23 15.15
CA VAL A 19 -3.99 11.87 14.56
C VAL A 19 -3.64 11.21 13.24
N GLY A 20 -3.73 11.98 12.15
CA GLY A 20 -3.53 11.53 10.78
C GLY A 20 -4.84 11.24 10.06
N ALA A 21 -5.06 11.87 8.90
CA ALA A 21 -6.27 11.74 8.08
C ALA A 21 -6.07 10.82 6.85
N GLY A 22 -5.20 9.82 6.94
CA GLY A 22 -5.15 8.72 6.00
C GLY A 22 -6.32 7.74 6.20
N ALA A 23 -6.42 6.67 5.41
CA ALA A 23 -7.51 5.69 5.45
C ALA A 23 -7.85 5.19 6.87
N ALA A 24 -6.84 4.96 7.71
CA ALA A 24 -7.04 4.53 9.09
C ALA A 24 -7.70 5.60 9.98
N GLY A 25 -7.23 6.85 9.91
CA GLY A 25 -7.79 7.93 10.71
C GLY A 25 -9.20 8.31 10.26
N MET A 26 -9.42 8.37 8.95
CA MET A 26 -10.73 8.63 8.36
C MET A 26 -11.74 7.56 8.77
N SER A 27 -11.38 6.28 8.69
CA SER A 27 -12.28 5.19 9.10
C SER A 27 -12.52 5.14 10.61
N CYS A 28 -11.52 5.46 11.44
CA CYS A 28 -11.69 5.57 12.89
C CYS A 28 -12.67 6.70 13.24
N ALA A 29 -12.44 7.90 12.70
CA ALA A 29 -13.32 9.06 12.92
C ALA A 29 -14.74 8.81 12.40
N GLU A 30 -14.87 8.14 11.25
CA GLU A 30 -16.15 7.70 10.67
C GLU A 30 -16.96 6.86 11.66
N GLN A 31 -16.35 5.81 12.23
CA GLN A 31 -17.07 4.91 13.16
C GLN A 31 -17.44 5.64 14.47
N LEU A 32 -16.56 6.46 15.01
CA LEU A 32 -16.84 7.23 16.23
C LEU A 32 -17.94 8.29 16.01
N SER A 33 -17.99 8.90 14.81
CA SER A 33 -18.99 9.94 14.48
C SER A 33 -20.43 9.42 14.46
N GLN A 34 -20.62 8.11 14.26
CA GLN A 34 -21.93 7.45 14.34
C GLN A 34 -22.48 7.39 15.78
N HIS A 35 -21.65 7.71 16.77
CA HIS A 35 -21.98 7.74 18.19
C HIS A 35 -21.71 9.13 18.78
N SER A 36 -22.17 10.17 18.08
CA SER A 36 -21.97 11.57 18.48
C SER A 36 -22.53 11.92 19.86
N GLU A 37 -23.43 11.10 20.41
CA GLU A 37 -23.91 11.23 21.79
C GLU A 37 -22.87 10.78 22.83
N LYS A 38 -21.87 9.96 22.46
CA LYS A 38 -20.83 9.42 23.34
C LYS A 38 -19.48 10.11 23.13
N TYR A 39 -19.19 10.51 21.90
CA TYR A 39 -17.86 11.00 21.51
C TYR A 39 -17.89 12.42 20.96
N ASP A 40 -16.90 13.20 21.35
CA ASP A 40 -16.48 14.45 20.74
C ASP A 40 -15.17 14.20 19.99
N VAL A 41 -15.24 14.10 18.65
CA VAL A 41 -14.14 13.62 17.82
C VAL A 41 -13.43 14.81 17.15
N THR A 42 -12.14 14.92 17.40
CA THR A 42 -11.23 15.80 16.66
C THR A 42 -10.29 14.96 15.82
N LEU A 43 -10.20 15.22 14.52
CA LEU A 43 -9.24 14.62 13.60
C LEU A 43 -8.26 15.71 13.16
N VAL A 44 -6.97 15.48 13.36
CA VAL A 44 -5.91 16.41 12.95
C VAL A 44 -5.03 15.80 11.86
N GLU A 45 -4.69 16.60 10.86
CA GLU A 45 -3.83 16.23 9.75
C GLU A 45 -2.79 17.33 9.49
N ALA A 46 -1.55 16.94 9.32
CA ALA A 46 -0.44 17.85 9.07
C ALA A 46 -0.45 18.44 7.66
N GLN A 47 -1.06 17.74 6.70
CA GLN A 47 -1.25 18.20 5.33
C GLN A 47 -2.53 19.02 5.19
N ASP A 48 -2.73 19.62 4.03
CA ASP A 48 -3.91 20.41 3.69
C ASP A 48 -5.05 19.58 3.06
N TYR A 49 -4.90 18.25 3.03
CA TYR A 49 -5.86 17.29 2.47
C TYR A 49 -5.98 16.01 3.33
N CYS A 50 -7.10 15.29 3.16
CA CYS A 50 -7.31 13.96 3.69
C CYS A 50 -6.95 12.91 2.62
N GLY A 51 -6.50 11.71 3.05
CA GLY A 51 -6.17 10.58 2.18
C GLY A 51 -4.78 9.98 2.47
N GLY A 52 -3.86 10.76 3.01
CA GLY A 52 -2.49 10.31 3.30
C GLY A 52 -1.75 9.94 2.02
N GLN A 53 -1.43 8.65 1.83
CA GLN A 53 -0.76 8.15 0.61
C GLN A 53 -1.73 7.83 -0.53
N ALA A 54 -3.04 7.95 -0.32
CA ALA A 54 -4.07 7.78 -1.34
C ALA A 54 -4.54 9.17 -1.80
N PHE A 55 -4.08 9.62 -2.97
CA PHE A 55 -4.44 10.91 -3.54
C PHE A 55 -4.30 10.91 -5.06
N SER A 56 -4.92 11.88 -5.70
CA SER A 56 -4.84 12.09 -7.13
C SER A 56 -4.05 13.36 -7.44
N ILE A 57 -3.30 13.35 -8.52
CA ILE A 57 -2.58 14.51 -9.04
C ILE A 57 -3.25 15.02 -10.32
N PRO A 58 -3.24 16.34 -10.58
CA PRO A 58 -3.65 16.86 -11.87
C PRO A 58 -2.60 16.53 -12.91
N ILE A 59 -3.07 16.21 -14.12
CA ILE A 59 -2.24 16.01 -15.30
C ILE A 59 -2.84 16.76 -16.49
N ASP A 60 -2.06 16.91 -17.56
CA ASP A 60 -2.48 17.59 -18.80
C ASP A 60 -3.50 16.72 -19.56
N GLU A 61 -4.78 17.13 -19.52
CA GLU A 61 -5.89 16.39 -20.13
C GLU A 61 -5.75 16.30 -21.65
N GLU A 62 -5.27 17.36 -22.33
CA GLU A 62 -5.11 17.36 -23.78
C GLU A 62 -4.04 16.36 -24.21
N LYS A 63 -2.99 16.20 -23.39
CA LYS A 63 -1.87 15.33 -23.68
C LYS A 63 -2.10 13.88 -23.26
N TYR A 64 -2.77 13.64 -22.12
CA TYR A 64 -2.86 12.30 -21.51
C TYR A 64 -4.28 11.72 -21.50
N GLY A 65 -5.27 12.47 -21.96
CA GLY A 65 -6.66 12.01 -22.11
C GLY A 65 -7.48 12.02 -20.82
N ALA A 66 -6.91 12.50 -19.71
CA ALA A 66 -7.60 12.65 -18.44
C ALA A 66 -7.05 13.83 -17.64
N PRO A 67 -7.88 14.53 -16.83
CA PRO A 67 -7.43 15.67 -16.03
C PRO A 67 -6.74 15.28 -14.72
N TRP A 68 -6.72 14.00 -14.37
CA TRP A 68 -6.14 13.48 -13.11
C TRP A 68 -5.64 12.05 -13.28
N MET A 69 -4.76 11.67 -12.36
CA MET A 69 -4.36 10.28 -12.14
C MET A 69 -4.11 10.02 -10.65
N ASN A 70 -4.30 8.77 -10.21
CA ASN A 70 -3.98 8.37 -8.86
C ASN A 70 -2.48 8.21 -8.67
N GLN A 71 -2.02 8.60 -7.50
CA GLN A 71 -0.64 8.49 -7.04
C GLN A 71 -0.59 7.71 -5.74
N GLY A 72 0.53 7.02 -5.46
CA GLY A 72 0.69 6.18 -4.29
C GLY A 72 -0.20 4.95 -4.33
N VAL A 73 -1.36 5.01 -3.72
CA VAL A 73 -2.37 3.94 -3.79
C VAL A 73 -3.24 4.16 -5.02
N GLN A 74 -3.17 3.25 -5.99
CA GLN A 74 -3.89 3.39 -7.28
C GLN A 74 -5.05 2.43 -7.42
N GLY A 75 -5.03 1.35 -6.65
CA GLY A 75 -6.00 0.27 -6.74
C GLY A 75 -5.74 -0.82 -5.69
N GLY A 76 -6.40 -1.94 -5.84
CA GLY A 76 -6.30 -3.01 -4.87
C GLY A 76 -6.90 -4.33 -5.33
N SER A 77 -7.02 -5.25 -4.40
CA SER A 77 -7.67 -6.53 -4.62
C SER A 77 -9.19 -6.41 -4.53
N TYR A 78 -9.90 -7.24 -5.29
CA TYR A 78 -11.36 -7.34 -5.24
C TYR A 78 -11.91 -7.73 -3.85
N ILE A 79 -11.05 -8.18 -2.94
CA ILE A 79 -11.43 -8.54 -1.56
C ILE A 79 -11.45 -7.36 -0.58
N TYR A 80 -11.27 -6.13 -1.04
CA TYR A 80 -11.24 -4.92 -0.20
C TYR A 80 -12.65 -4.43 0.16
N HIS A 81 -13.41 -5.26 0.87
CA HIS A 81 -14.82 -5.04 1.16
C HIS A 81 -15.12 -3.74 1.92
N HIS A 82 -14.31 -3.40 2.93
CA HIS A 82 -14.51 -2.17 3.72
C HIS A 82 -14.16 -0.92 2.92
N THR A 83 -13.11 -0.98 2.10
CA THR A 83 -12.73 0.09 1.17
C THR A 83 -13.87 0.35 0.18
N PHE A 84 -14.38 -0.70 -0.48
CA PHE A 84 -15.48 -0.55 -1.46
C PHE A 84 -16.77 -0.05 -0.83
N ARG A 85 -17.05 -0.47 0.40
CA ARG A 85 -18.19 0.08 1.16
C ARG A 85 -18.02 1.58 1.39
N MET A 86 -16.82 2.05 1.75
CA MET A 86 -16.57 3.48 1.92
C MET A 86 -16.71 4.24 0.59
N PHE A 87 -16.19 3.69 -0.51
CA PHE A 87 -16.42 4.26 -1.85
C PHE A 87 -17.91 4.39 -2.15
N LYS A 88 -18.65 3.29 -2.07
CA LYS A 88 -20.10 3.25 -2.34
C LYS A 88 -20.88 4.23 -1.46
N LYS A 89 -20.56 4.33 -0.17
CA LYS A 89 -21.19 5.26 0.77
C LYS A 89 -21.01 6.72 0.32
N GLN A 90 -19.86 7.04 -0.29
CA GLN A 90 -19.57 8.37 -0.80
C GLN A 90 -19.97 8.56 -2.28
N GLY A 91 -20.61 7.56 -2.90
CA GLY A 91 -21.06 7.59 -4.29
C GLY A 91 -19.94 7.41 -5.31
N PHE A 92 -18.91 6.64 -4.95
CA PHE A 92 -17.82 6.24 -5.82
C PHE A 92 -17.81 4.72 -6.00
N GLU A 93 -17.23 4.26 -7.11
CA GLU A 93 -17.03 2.85 -7.41
C GLU A 93 -15.61 2.61 -7.89
N ALA A 94 -15.09 1.41 -7.65
CA ALA A 94 -13.81 0.95 -8.17
C ALA A 94 -14.05 0.17 -9.46
N GLU A 95 -13.19 0.32 -10.45
CA GLU A 95 -13.33 -0.33 -11.75
C GLU A 95 -12.47 -1.59 -11.82
N PRO A 96 -13.00 -2.71 -12.37
CA PRO A 96 -12.25 -3.94 -12.50
C PRO A 96 -11.13 -3.85 -13.54
N VAL A 97 -10.01 -4.50 -13.28
CA VAL A 97 -8.89 -4.66 -14.21
C VAL A 97 -8.22 -6.00 -14.00
N ASP A 98 -7.84 -6.67 -15.09
CA ASP A 98 -7.09 -7.92 -15.05
C ASP A 98 -5.60 -7.63 -14.95
N LEU A 99 -4.95 -8.21 -13.94
CA LEU A 99 -3.52 -8.03 -13.73
C LEU A 99 -2.70 -8.74 -14.80
N GLN A 100 -2.07 -7.98 -15.67
CA GLN A 100 -1.00 -8.44 -16.56
C GLN A 100 0.34 -7.87 -16.08
N VAL A 101 1.37 -8.72 -16.02
CA VAL A 101 2.69 -8.31 -15.55
C VAL A 101 3.77 -8.59 -16.57
N SER A 102 4.85 -7.79 -16.50
CA SER A 102 6.06 -7.95 -17.29
C SER A 102 7.29 -7.83 -16.38
N PHE A 103 7.98 -8.94 -16.13
CA PHE A 103 9.14 -8.98 -15.27
C PHE A 103 10.40 -9.31 -16.07
N GLY A 104 11.40 -8.48 -15.99
CA GLY A 104 12.66 -8.65 -16.70
C GLY A 104 12.58 -8.33 -18.20
N LYS A 105 13.63 -8.69 -18.93
CA LYS A 105 13.75 -8.45 -20.38
C LYS A 105 14.56 -9.53 -21.08
N GLY A 106 14.26 -9.78 -22.37
CA GLY A 106 14.96 -10.77 -23.19
C GLY A 106 14.83 -12.19 -22.63
N ASP A 107 15.93 -12.93 -22.51
CA ASP A 107 15.91 -14.31 -22.00
C ASP A 107 15.53 -14.45 -20.51
N LYS A 108 15.47 -13.32 -19.79
CA LYS A 108 15.04 -13.24 -18.38
C LYS A 108 13.65 -12.66 -18.22
N PHE A 109 12.89 -12.59 -19.30
CA PHE A 109 11.53 -12.09 -19.31
C PHE A 109 10.52 -13.14 -18.84
N TRP A 110 9.62 -12.75 -17.94
CA TRP A 110 8.48 -13.54 -17.49
C TRP A 110 7.20 -12.69 -17.49
N THR A 111 6.09 -13.33 -17.89
CA THR A 111 4.74 -12.80 -17.79
C THR A 111 3.76 -13.91 -17.36
N ASN A 112 2.64 -13.54 -16.75
CA ASN A 112 1.53 -14.45 -16.47
C ASN A 112 0.59 -14.65 -17.67
N VAL A 113 0.84 -13.98 -18.80
CA VAL A 113 -0.07 -13.96 -19.96
C VAL A 113 0.22 -15.09 -20.94
N PHE A 114 1.48 -15.33 -21.27
CA PHE A 114 1.90 -16.37 -22.23
C PHE A 114 3.22 -17.02 -21.81
N PRO A 115 3.58 -18.21 -22.39
CA PRO A 115 4.83 -18.88 -22.08
C PRO A 115 6.05 -18.08 -22.52
N THR A 116 7.13 -18.10 -21.71
CA THR A 116 8.39 -17.41 -22.01
C THR A 116 9.59 -18.36 -21.97
N LYS A 117 10.72 -17.98 -22.57
CA LYS A 117 11.99 -18.76 -22.53
C LYS A 117 12.45 -19.01 -21.09
N LEU A 118 12.23 -18.05 -20.19
CA LEU A 118 12.57 -18.19 -18.77
C LEU A 118 11.75 -19.31 -18.10
N VAL A 119 10.46 -19.42 -18.42
CA VAL A 119 9.57 -20.51 -17.96
C VAL A 119 10.08 -21.85 -18.46
N GLU A 120 10.44 -21.95 -19.74
CA GLU A 120 11.00 -23.19 -20.32
C GLU A 120 12.29 -23.60 -19.61
N LYS A 121 13.22 -22.68 -19.43
CA LYS A 121 14.49 -22.89 -18.72
C LYS A 121 14.31 -23.43 -17.31
N HIS A 122 13.33 -22.91 -16.57
CA HIS A 122 13.11 -23.22 -15.14
C HIS A 122 11.99 -24.24 -14.88
N GLN A 123 11.56 -25.02 -15.87
CA GLN A 123 10.46 -25.99 -15.73
C GLN A 123 10.62 -26.97 -14.53
N SER A 124 11.82 -27.44 -14.27
CA SER A 124 12.08 -28.33 -13.13
C SER A 124 11.94 -27.62 -11.80
N GLU A 125 12.34 -26.36 -11.73
CA GLU A 125 12.23 -25.54 -10.52
C GLU A 125 10.77 -25.13 -10.27
N ILE A 126 10.00 -24.79 -11.30
CA ILE A 126 8.57 -24.48 -11.21
C ILE A 126 7.80 -25.70 -10.65
N LYS A 127 8.07 -26.91 -11.17
CA LYS A 127 7.47 -28.14 -10.63
C LYS A 127 7.85 -28.37 -9.17
N ARG A 128 9.13 -28.19 -8.82
CA ARG A 128 9.63 -28.30 -7.45
C ARG A 128 9.01 -27.24 -6.54
N PHE A 129 8.81 -26.00 -7.03
CA PHE A 129 8.16 -24.93 -6.28
C PHE A 129 6.73 -25.28 -5.89
N ASN A 130 5.95 -25.82 -6.82
CA ASN A 130 4.58 -26.29 -6.53
C ASN A 130 4.54 -27.38 -5.45
N TRP A 131 5.54 -28.29 -5.45
CA TRP A 131 5.67 -29.30 -4.40
C TRP A 131 6.11 -28.66 -3.08
N ALA A 132 7.08 -27.75 -3.14
CA ALA A 132 7.57 -27.05 -1.96
C ALA A 132 6.46 -26.21 -1.27
N LEU A 133 5.58 -25.55 -2.02
CA LEU A 133 4.42 -24.83 -1.47
C LEU A 133 3.52 -25.77 -0.65
N LYS A 134 3.22 -26.98 -1.16
CA LYS A 134 2.42 -27.97 -0.41
C LYS A 134 3.14 -28.43 0.86
N PHE A 135 4.45 -28.64 0.77
CA PHE A 135 5.26 -29.03 1.93
C PHE A 135 5.29 -27.93 2.98
N MET A 136 5.51 -26.68 2.58
CA MET A 136 5.47 -25.52 3.49
C MET A 136 4.12 -25.40 4.18
N ARG A 137 3.02 -25.65 3.48
CA ARG A 137 1.67 -25.63 4.04
C ARG A 137 1.44 -26.72 5.08
N TRP A 138 1.94 -27.94 4.85
CA TRP A 138 1.85 -29.03 5.84
C TRP A 138 2.66 -28.74 7.11
N PHE A 139 3.78 -28.04 6.98
CA PHE A 139 4.67 -27.66 8.07
C PHE A 139 4.62 -26.15 8.35
N GLU A 140 3.45 -25.55 8.21
CA GLU A 140 3.24 -24.11 8.29
C GLU A 140 3.88 -23.47 9.53
N VAL A 141 3.65 -24.06 10.71
CA VAL A 141 4.18 -23.53 12.00
C VAL A 141 5.70 -23.39 11.97
N PHE A 142 6.39 -24.35 11.31
CA PHE A 142 7.84 -24.32 11.19
C PHE A 142 8.31 -23.24 10.21
N PHE A 143 7.64 -23.13 9.05
CA PHE A 143 8.05 -22.19 8.00
C PHE A 143 7.52 -20.78 8.19
N ALA A 144 6.51 -20.57 9.04
CA ALA A 144 5.73 -19.34 9.11
C ALA A 144 6.58 -18.07 9.13
N LEU A 145 7.58 -18.00 9.98
CA LEU A 145 8.42 -16.82 10.18
C LEU A 145 9.81 -16.91 9.54
N ILE A 146 10.17 -18.05 8.90
CA ILE A 146 11.46 -18.17 8.23
C ILE A 146 11.48 -17.22 7.02
N PRO A 147 12.54 -16.39 6.83
CA PRO A 147 12.66 -15.54 5.64
C PRO A 147 12.62 -16.34 4.34
N ILE A 148 11.90 -15.83 3.34
CA ILE A 148 11.73 -16.49 2.03
C ILE A 148 13.06 -16.91 1.42
N LYS A 149 14.07 -16.03 1.46
CA LYS A 149 15.43 -16.32 0.93
C LYS A 149 16.06 -17.58 1.56
N ILE A 150 15.81 -17.82 2.84
CA ILE A 150 16.33 -19.01 3.53
C ILE A 150 15.54 -20.23 3.09
N THR A 151 14.22 -20.17 3.12
CA THR A 151 13.34 -21.27 2.73
C THR A 151 13.59 -21.68 1.27
N LEU A 152 13.67 -20.74 0.35
CA LEU A 152 13.92 -21.09 -1.06
C LEU A 152 15.29 -21.76 -1.26
N ARG A 153 16.33 -21.33 -0.53
CA ARG A 153 17.65 -22.00 -0.55
C ARG A 153 17.61 -23.40 0.08
N MET A 154 16.83 -23.61 1.14
CA MET A 154 16.62 -24.96 1.71
C MET A 154 16.01 -25.94 0.71
N PHE A 155 15.20 -25.46 -0.22
CA PHE A 155 14.63 -26.25 -1.32
C PHE A 155 15.49 -26.22 -2.60
N PHE A 156 16.72 -25.72 -2.53
CA PHE A 156 17.71 -25.71 -3.62
C PHE A 156 17.26 -24.96 -4.89
N PHE A 157 16.55 -23.84 -4.75
CA PHE A 157 16.22 -22.97 -5.86
C PHE A 157 17.40 -22.12 -6.28
N SER A 158 17.57 -21.92 -7.60
CA SER A 158 18.61 -21.07 -8.16
C SER A 158 18.36 -19.59 -7.87
N GLU A 159 19.43 -18.81 -7.78
CA GLU A 159 19.33 -17.34 -7.62
C GLU A 159 18.57 -16.71 -8.80
N GLU A 160 18.74 -17.25 -10.02
CA GLU A 160 18.02 -16.74 -11.19
C GLU A 160 16.50 -16.94 -11.04
N PHE A 161 16.06 -18.15 -10.67
CA PHE A 161 14.65 -18.43 -10.44
C PHE A 161 14.06 -17.53 -9.34
N MET A 162 14.78 -17.38 -8.22
CA MET A 162 14.34 -16.54 -7.13
C MET A 162 14.23 -15.06 -7.54
N ASN A 163 15.28 -14.52 -8.20
CA ASN A 163 15.39 -13.09 -8.49
C ASN A 163 14.50 -12.64 -9.65
N TYR A 164 14.24 -13.47 -10.64
CA TYR A 164 13.50 -13.07 -11.84
C TYR A 164 12.04 -13.55 -11.86
N MET A 165 11.67 -14.52 -11.03
CA MET A 165 10.29 -15.04 -11.00
C MET A 165 9.63 -14.88 -9.64
N ILE A 166 10.26 -15.31 -8.53
CA ILE A 166 9.59 -15.35 -7.23
C ILE A 166 9.56 -13.97 -6.56
N TYR A 167 10.71 -13.29 -6.40
CA TYR A 167 10.71 -12.01 -5.72
C TYR A 167 9.89 -10.93 -6.44
N PRO A 168 9.93 -10.80 -7.78
CA PRO A 168 9.07 -9.86 -8.49
C PRO A 168 7.58 -10.09 -8.25
N SER A 169 7.15 -11.37 -8.27
CA SER A 169 5.73 -11.72 -8.08
C SER A 169 5.20 -11.41 -6.67
N LEU A 170 6.08 -11.32 -5.67
CA LEU A 170 5.74 -10.99 -4.29
C LEU A 170 5.83 -9.49 -4.02
N ALA A 171 6.83 -8.82 -4.58
CA ALA A 171 7.06 -7.39 -4.39
C ALA A 171 5.86 -6.54 -4.77
N LEU A 172 5.17 -6.92 -5.84
CA LEU A 172 3.96 -6.27 -6.34
C LEU A 172 2.88 -6.08 -5.27
N PHE A 173 2.49 -7.17 -4.60
CA PHE A 173 1.29 -7.15 -3.74
C PHE A 173 1.55 -6.62 -2.34
N LEU A 174 2.78 -6.70 -1.89
CA LEU A 174 3.13 -6.38 -0.53
C LEU A 174 3.85 -5.02 -0.42
N GLY A 175 4.16 -4.39 -1.56
CA GLY A 175 4.91 -3.13 -1.58
C GLY A 175 6.26 -3.25 -0.87
N THR A 176 6.88 -4.44 -0.95
CA THR A 176 8.07 -4.76 -0.14
C THR A 176 9.38 -4.42 -0.81
N GLY A 177 9.33 -4.18 -2.13
CA GLY A 177 10.50 -3.78 -2.89
C GLY A 177 11.74 -4.64 -2.61
N ASN A 178 12.83 -4.01 -2.24
CA ASN A 178 14.09 -4.67 -1.96
C ASN A 178 14.11 -5.52 -0.68
N ALA A 179 13.11 -5.40 0.20
CA ALA A 179 12.97 -6.23 1.40
C ALA A 179 12.26 -7.57 1.14
N THR A 180 11.77 -7.82 -0.08
CA THR A 180 11.04 -9.06 -0.45
C THR A 180 11.75 -10.35 -0.03
N PRO A 181 13.08 -10.52 -0.16
CA PRO A 181 13.77 -11.72 0.31
C PRO A 181 13.66 -11.97 1.82
N ASP A 182 13.40 -10.93 2.61
CA ASP A 182 13.29 -10.97 4.08
C ASP A 182 11.85 -11.17 4.58
N LEU A 183 10.86 -11.27 3.68
CA LEU A 183 9.49 -11.61 4.04
C LEU A 183 9.40 -12.99 4.70
N PRO A 184 8.45 -13.20 5.61
CA PRO A 184 8.19 -14.54 6.15
C PRO A 184 7.58 -15.44 5.08
N THR A 185 7.99 -16.71 5.08
CA THR A 185 7.58 -17.71 4.07
C THR A 185 6.08 -17.89 3.96
N ILE A 186 5.34 -17.73 5.05
CA ILE A 186 3.87 -17.83 5.05
C ILE A 186 3.22 -16.83 4.07
N MET A 187 3.79 -15.64 3.91
CA MET A 187 3.26 -14.65 2.97
C MET A 187 3.36 -15.12 1.52
N MET A 188 4.53 -15.68 1.16
CA MET A 188 4.72 -16.30 -0.15
C MET A 188 3.78 -17.48 -0.34
N GLU A 189 3.74 -18.41 0.61
CA GLU A 189 2.91 -19.61 0.52
C GLU A 189 1.44 -19.23 0.27
N ARG A 190 0.88 -18.28 1.04
CA ARG A 190 -0.52 -17.84 0.91
C ARG A 190 -0.83 -17.18 -0.43
N LEU A 191 0.08 -16.40 -1.00
CA LEU A 191 -0.14 -15.78 -2.30
C LEU A 191 -0.32 -16.80 -3.45
N TYR A 192 0.24 -17.99 -3.31
CA TYR A 192 0.14 -19.06 -4.33
C TYR A 192 -0.88 -20.15 -3.99
N THR A 193 -1.29 -20.32 -2.74
CA THR A 193 -2.09 -21.48 -2.32
C THR A 193 -3.43 -21.13 -1.71
N SER A 194 -3.66 -19.89 -1.28
CA SER A 194 -4.94 -19.48 -0.69
C SER A 194 -5.98 -19.20 -1.78
N PRO A 195 -7.15 -19.87 -1.76
CA PRO A 195 -8.23 -19.56 -2.71
C PRO A 195 -8.87 -18.18 -2.43
N THR A 196 -8.74 -17.63 -1.24
CA THR A 196 -9.35 -16.35 -0.85
C THR A 196 -8.40 -15.17 -1.03
N TYR A 197 -7.12 -15.33 -0.65
CA TYR A 197 -6.15 -14.24 -0.61
C TYR A 197 -5.02 -14.39 -1.63
N GLY A 198 -4.95 -15.54 -2.31
CA GLY A 198 -3.86 -15.89 -3.20
C GLY A 198 -3.98 -15.26 -4.57
N MET A 199 -3.32 -14.13 -4.80
CA MET A 199 -3.31 -13.48 -6.11
C MET A 199 -2.77 -14.39 -7.22
N TRP A 200 -1.84 -15.29 -6.92
CA TRP A 200 -1.30 -16.27 -7.86
C TRP A 200 -1.97 -17.65 -7.77
N TYR A 201 -3.10 -17.73 -7.06
CA TYR A 201 -3.83 -18.99 -6.93
C TYR A 201 -4.70 -19.26 -8.17
N PRO A 202 -4.74 -20.53 -8.64
CA PRO A 202 -3.85 -21.62 -8.24
C PRO A 202 -2.45 -21.48 -8.87
N ALA A 203 -1.41 -21.88 -8.10
CA ALA A 203 -0.07 -22.00 -8.66
C ALA A 203 -0.04 -23.01 -9.80
N ASP A 204 0.62 -22.67 -10.92
CA ASP A 204 0.70 -23.53 -12.11
C ASP A 204 2.04 -24.26 -12.16
N PRO A 205 2.05 -25.60 -12.15
CA PRO A 205 3.30 -26.38 -12.24
C PRO A 205 4.01 -26.27 -13.60
N LYS A 206 3.39 -25.67 -14.61
CA LYS A 206 3.98 -25.48 -15.94
C LYS A 206 4.58 -24.09 -16.15
N SER A 207 4.00 -23.05 -15.54
CA SER A 207 4.39 -21.65 -15.84
C SER A 207 4.43 -20.74 -14.61
N LEU A 208 4.42 -21.26 -13.40
CA LEU A 208 4.35 -20.57 -12.13
C LEU A 208 2.95 -20.01 -11.85
N SER A 209 2.41 -19.21 -12.73
CA SER A 209 1.02 -18.71 -12.73
C SER A 209 0.57 -18.45 -14.17
N THR A 210 -0.68 -18.79 -14.48
CA THR A 210 -1.34 -18.57 -15.77
C THR A 210 -2.65 -17.81 -15.63
N ASN A 211 -3.04 -17.47 -14.42
CA ASN A 211 -4.23 -16.68 -14.17
C ASN A 211 -3.94 -15.18 -14.36
N LEU A 212 -4.96 -14.45 -14.75
CA LEU A 212 -5.00 -13.00 -14.72
C LEU A 212 -5.76 -12.61 -13.44
N PRO A 213 -5.07 -12.31 -12.32
CA PRO A 213 -5.75 -11.99 -11.08
C PRO A 213 -6.66 -10.77 -11.27
N PRO A 214 -7.95 -10.85 -10.89
CA PRO A 214 -8.82 -9.69 -10.90
C PRO A 214 -8.35 -8.69 -9.85
N MET A 215 -8.15 -7.47 -10.30
CA MET A 215 -7.86 -6.32 -9.43
C MET A 215 -8.89 -5.23 -9.68
N VAL A 216 -8.79 -4.17 -8.92
CA VAL A 216 -9.60 -2.97 -9.12
C VAL A 216 -8.72 -1.74 -9.15
N VAL A 217 -9.13 -0.76 -9.95
CA VAL A 217 -8.60 0.59 -9.93
C VAL A 217 -9.49 1.44 -9.04
N PHE A 218 -8.89 2.24 -8.19
CA PHE A 218 -9.62 3.13 -7.32
C PHE A 218 -10.15 4.37 -8.06
N PRO A 219 -11.28 4.95 -7.61
CA PRO A 219 -11.78 6.19 -8.18
C PRO A 219 -10.81 7.35 -7.94
N GLU A 220 -11.15 8.55 -8.37
CA GLU A 220 -10.38 9.76 -8.05
C GLU A 220 -10.29 9.94 -6.52
N GLU A 221 -9.16 9.54 -5.96
CA GLU A 221 -8.93 9.48 -4.52
C GLU A 221 -9.10 10.85 -3.85
N SER A 222 -8.59 11.90 -4.45
CA SER A 222 -8.68 13.24 -3.87
C SER A 222 -10.14 13.73 -3.76
N LYS A 223 -10.99 13.42 -4.75
CA LYS A 223 -12.43 13.74 -4.66
C LYS A 223 -13.14 12.85 -3.64
N PHE A 224 -12.80 11.57 -3.60
CA PHE A 224 -13.37 10.64 -2.62
C PHE A 224 -13.09 11.09 -1.19
N TYR A 225 -11.83 11.36 -0.84
CA TYR A 225 -11.47 11.77 0.51
C TYR A 225 -12.03 13.14 0.88
N THR A 226 -12.09 14.08 -0.06
CA THR A 226 -12.73 15.39 0.16
C THR A 226 -14.22 15.24 0.50
N ARG A 227 -14.93 14.39 -0.25
CA ARG A 227 -16.35 14.12 0.01
C ARG A 227 -16.57 13.44 1.34
N TRP A 228 -15.74 12.46 1.66
CA TRP A 228 -15.77 11.77 2.96
C TRP A 228 -15.49 12.72 4.13
N GLN A 229 -14.53 13.63 3.96
CA GLN A 229 -14.25 14.69 4.92
C GLN A 229 -15.49 15.57 5.18
N HIS A 230 -16.15 16.06 4.15
CA HIS A 230 -17.34 16.91 4.27
C HIS A 230 -18.50 16.15 4.93
N ASP A 231 -18.72 14.89 4.60
CA ASP A 231 -19.72 14.04 5.23
C ASP A 231 -19.46 13.90 6.74
N MET A 232 -18.23 13.63 7.16
CA MET A 232 -17.89 13.55 8.59
C MET A 232 -18.05 14.91 9.31
N GLN A 233 -17.64 16.01 8.69
CA GLN A 233 -17.83 17.35 9.24
C GLN A 233 -19.32 17.68 9.44
N SER A 234 -20.19 17.28 8.50
CA SER A 234 -21.64 17.48 8.64
C SER A 234 -22.24 16.71 9.82
N ARG A 235 -21.59 15.63 10.27
CA ARG A 235 -21.95 14.85 11.46
C ARG A 235 -21.26 15.30 12.74
N GLY A 236 -20.54 16.44 12.69
CA GLY A 236 -19.95 17.09 13.85
C GLY A 236 -18.52 16.67 14.18
N VAL A 237 -17.81 15.95 13.30
CA VAL A 237 -16.37 15.69 13.48
C VAL A 237 -15.60 16.98 13.24
N ASN A 238 -14.76 17.38 14.19
CA ASN A 238 -13.88 18.54 14.07
C ASN A 238 -12.61 18.15 13.32
N ILE A 239 -12.58 18.35 11.99
CA ILE A 239 -11.43 18.04 11.15
C ILE A 239 -10.56 19.27 10.98
N ARG A 240 -9.30 19.20 11.39
CA ARG A 240 -8.30 20.27 11.33
C ARG A 240 -7.15 19.85 10.42
N LEU A 241 -7.16 20.33 9.20
CA LEU A 241 -6.03 20.22 8.27
C LEU A 241 -4.94 21.22 8.64
N ASN A 242 -3.75 21.10 8.04
CA ASN A 242 -2.60 21.93 8.36
C ASN A 242 -2.32 22.03 9.87
N THR A 243 -2.57 20.95 10.60
CA THR A 243 -2.41 20.89 12.06
C THR A 243 -1.53 19.71 12.44
N GLU A 244 -0.33 20.01 12.91
CA GLU A 244 0.68 19.02 13.30
C GLU A 244 0.63 18.76 14.79
N VAL A 245 0.65 17.48 15.18
CA VAL A 245 1.00 17.07 16.55
C VAL A 245 2.52 17.11 16.68
N VAL A 246 2.99 17.94 17.61
CA VAL A 246 4.43 18.12 17.85
C VAL A 246 4.96 17.14 18.89
N ALA A 247 4.19 16.94 19.97
CA ALA A 247 4.56 16.05 21.07
C ALA A 247 3.33 15.61 21.88
N ILE A 248 3.50 14.51 22.63
CA ILE A 248 2.54 14.01 23.62
C ILE A 248 3.26 14.02 24.98
N PRO A 249 3.29 15.18 25.67
CA PRO A 249 4.08 15.36 26.88
C PRO A 249 3.56 14.58 28.09
N GLU A 250 2.26 14.23 28.09
CA GLU A 250 1.66 13.53 29.23
C GLU A 250 0.58 12.53 28.79
N ARG A 251 0.61 11.36 29.42
CA ARG A 251 -0.44 10.34 29.35
C ARG A 251 -0.63 9.79 30.77
N SER A 252 -1.67 10.24 31.42
CA SER A 252 -1.98 9.91 32.82
C SER A 252 -3.35 9.24 32.92
N LYS A 253 -3.75 8.87 34.16
CA LYS A 253 -5.12 8.36 34.42
C LYS A 253 -6.23 9.37 34.08
N HIS A 254 -5.89 10.62 33.85
CA HIS A 254 -6.82 11.68 33.52
C HIS A 254 -6.93 11.97 32.02
N GLY A 255 -6.22 11.22 31.18
CA GLY A 255 -6.21 11.36 29.73
C GLY A 255 -4.83 11.72 29.18
N VAL A 256 -4.84 12.38 28.03
CA VAL A 256 -3.67 12.68 27.21
C VAL A 256 -3.56 14.17 26.97
N ARG A 257 -2.40 14.75 27.21
CA ARG A 257 -2.07 16.12 26.84
C ARG A 257 -1.24 16.12 25.57
N VAL A 258 -1.63 16.93 24.60
CA VAL A 258 -1.07 16.96 23.25
C VAL A 258 -0.64 18.37 22.91
N GLN A 259 0.53 18.51 22.31
CA GLN A 259 1.03 19.77 21.76
C GLN A 259 0.77 19.82 20.26
N LEU A 260 0.07 20.86 19.82
CA LEU A 260 -0.37 21.09 18.46
C LEU A 260 0.26 22.36 17.90
N ARG A 261 0.52 22.36 16.59
CA ARG A 261 1.02 23.52 15.86
C ARG A 261 0.31 23.63 14.51
N SER A 262 -0.10 24.81 14.13
CA SER A 262 -0.57 25.08 12.78
C SER A 262 0.60 25.08 11.79
N ARG A 263 0.39 24.54 10.61
CA ARG A 263 1.33 24.58 9.49
C ARG A 263 0.81 25.50 8.40
N ARG A 264 1.70 26.12 7.65
CA ARG A 264 1.30 26.83 6.43
C ARG A 264 1.01 25.82 5.32
N PRO A 265 -0.06 26.02 4.51
CA PRO A 265 -0.28 25.21 3.31
C PRO A 265 0.98 25.20 2.46
N GLN A 266 1.34 24.03 1.94
CA GLN A 266 2.54 23.87 1.10
C GLN A 266 2.12 23.80 -0.37
N PRO A 267 2.85 24.48 -1.27
CA PRO A 267 2.53 24.43 -2.70
C PRO A 267 2.73 23.03 -3.31
N ASP A 268 3.56 22.20 -2.68
CA ASP A 268 3.78 20.80 -3.09
C ASP A 268 3.47 19.86 -1.93
N HIS A 269 2.33 19.18 -2.04
CA HIS A 269 1.71 18.37 -0.99
C HIS A 269 2.59 17.19 -0.49
N HIS A 270 3.60 16.77 -1.26
CA HIS A 270 4.34 15.53 -1.01
C HIS A 270 5.83 15.69 -0.71
N ASN A 271 6.36 16.90 -0.89
CA ASN A 271 7.71 17.22 -0.44
C ASN A 271 7.62 18.00 0.88
N PRO A 272 7.87 17.37 2.03
CA PRO A 272 7.80 18.06 3.31
C PRO A 272 8.94 19.10 3.38
N VAL A 273 8.64 20.32 3.03
CA VAL A 273 9.45 21.46 3.47
C VAL A 273 9.32 21.52 4.99
N GLY A 274 10.44 21.63 5.68
CA GLY A 274 10.50 21.56 7.13
C GLY A 274 9.41 22.42 7.82
N ALA A 275 8.87 21.90 8.93
CA ALA A 275 7.88 22.58 9.71
C ALA A 275 8.32 24.03 10.00
N ASP A 276 7.42 24.98 9.78
CA ASP A 276 7.62 26.37 10.14
C ASP A 276 7.81 26.47 11.66
N GLN A 277 9.07 26.60 12.10
CA GLN A 277 9.42 26.56 13.52
C GLN A 277 8.88 27.79 14.29
N ASP A 278 8.46 28.82 13.57
CA ASP A 278 8.00 30.10 14.15
C ASP A 278 6.50 30.09 14.54
N THR A 279 5.75 29.04 14.16
CA THR A 279 4.32 28.96 14.52
C THR A 279 4.14 28.55 16.00
N PRO A 280 3.32 29.26 16.79
CA PRO A 280 3.11 28.96 18.20
C PRO A 280 2.57 27.53 18.41
N VAL A 281 3.13 26.85 19.42
CA VAL A 281 2.62 25.57 19.90
C VAL A 281 1.59 25.84 21.00
N HIS A 282 0.42 25.18 20.93
CA HIS A 282 -0.59 25.20 21.98
C HIS A 282 -0.88 23.80 22.50
N GLU A 283 -1.39 23.73 23.72
CA GLU A 283 -1.69 22.45 24.37
C GLU A 283 -3.20 22.23 24.43
N GLU A 284 -3.60 20.97 24.15
CA GLU A 284 -4.97 20.52 24.33
C GLU A 284 -4.99 19.21 25.13
N HIS A 285 -6.12 18.96 25.79
CA HIS A 285 -6.34 17.75 26.57
C HIS A 285 -7.46 16.92 25.96
N TYR A 286 -7.25 15.57 25.89
CA TYR A 286 -8.19 14.58 25.39
C TYR A 286 -8.30 13.40 26.34
N ASP A 287 -9.45 12.72 26.34
CA ASP A 287 -9.65 11.52 27.14
C ASP A 287 -8.93 10.31 26.49
N GLU A 288 -8.91 10.26 25.16
CA GLU A 288 -8.27 9.19 24.39
C GLU A 288 -7.58 9.76 23.14
N ILE A 289 -6.52 9.08 22.70
CA ILE A 289 -5.83 9.39 21.44
C ILE A 289 -5.69 8.13 20.58
N VAL A 290 -5.94 8.28 19.28
CA VAL A 290 -5.70 7.26 18.25
C VAL A 290 -4.62 7.76 17.29
N LEU A 291 -3.47 7.11 17.27
CA LEU A 291 -2.35 7.46 16.41
C LEU A 291 -2.46 6.70 15.09
N CYS A 292 -2.99 7.39 14.06
CA CYS A 292 -3.16 6.87 12.71
C CYS A 292 -2.03 7.34 11.78
N ILE A 293 -0.81 7.26 12.26
CA ILE A 293 0.42 7.74 11.66
C ILE A 293 1.47 6.63 11.63
N LEU A 294 2.62 6.87 10.99
CA LEU A 294 3.72 5.91 10.91
C LEU A 294 4.30 5.62 12.31
N ALA A 295 4.78 4.39 12.52
CA ALA A 295 5.23 3.92 13.84
C ALA A 295 6.44 4.70 14.39
N ASP A 296 7.38 5.07 13.54
CA ASP A 296 8.54 5.89 13.92
C ASP A 296 8.13 7.32 14.31
N THR A 297 7.17 7.90 13.58
CA THR A 297 6.55 9.17 13.95
C THR A 297 5.81 9.07 15.28
N ALA A 298 5.00 8.03 15.47
CA ALA A 298 4.34 7.77 16.76
C ALA A 298 5.36 7.65 17.91
N LYS A 299 6.43 6.89 17.70
CA LYS A 299 7.53 6.76 18.66
C LYS A 299 8.18 8.11 19.01
N ARG A 300 8.41 8.94 18.02
CA ARG A 300 8.97 10.30 18.18
C ARG A 300 8.04 11.19 19.01
N LEU A 301 6.73 11.21 18.68
CA LEU A 301 5.73 12.03 19.39
C LEU A 301 5.56 11.61 20.84
N LEU A 302 5.59 10.33 21.15
CA LEU A 302 5.50 9.80 22.50
C LEU A 302 6.75 10.12 23.34
N GLY A 303 7.92 10.16 22.74
CA GLY A 303 9.18 10.54 23.38
C GLY A 303 9.39 9.87 24.73
N LYS A 304 9.48 10.67 25.81
CA LYS A 304 9.69 10.19 27.18
C LYS A 304 8.46 9.47 27.76
N THR A 305 7.25 9.73 27.26
CA THR A 305 6.02 9.10 27.74
C THR A 305 5.82 7.67 27.21
N ALA A 306 6.59 7.26 26.20
CA ALA A 306 6.54 5.90 25.66
C ALA A 306 6.97 4.87 26.72
N GLY A 307 6.14 3.84 26.91
CA GLY A 307 6.46 2.68 27.73
C GLY A 307 7.52 1.77 27.10
N LEU A 308 8.04 0.81 27.86
CA LEU A 308 9.08 -0.10 27.36
C LEU A 308 8.60 -0.93 26.16
N ILE A 309 7.38 -1.48 26.23
CA ILE A 309 6.80 -2.28 25.15
C ILE A 309 6.55 -1.39 23.92
N GLU A 310 6.01 -0.17 24.09
CA GLU A 310 5.82 0.78 22.98
C GLU A 310 7.15 1.10 22.29
N LYS A 311 8.21 1.39 23.06
CA LYS A 311 9.56 1.65 22.49
C LYS A 311 10.10 0.46 21.72
N ALA A 312 9.89 -0.76 22.21
CA ALA A 312 10.34 -1.99 21.57
C ALA A 312 9.57 -2.23 20.28
N VAL A 313 8.23 -2.24 20.32
CA VAL A 313 7.37 -2.57 19.17
C VAL A 313 7.48 -1.51 18.09
N LEU A 314 7.30 -0.21 18.43
CA LEU A 314 7.41 0.88 17.46
C LEU A 314 8.84 1.01 16.89
N GLY A 315 9.85 0.62 17.68
CA GLY A 315 11.25 0.61 17.26
C GLY A 315 11.65 -0.60 16.42
N SER A 316 10.81 -1.64 16.35
CA SER A 316 11.06 -2.84 15.53
C SER A 316 10.54 -2.73 14.11
N THR A 317 9.79 -1.67 13.77
CA THR A 317 9.40 -1.35 12.39
C THR A 317 10.61 -0.89 11.59
N ARG A 318 10.67 -1.31 10.33
CA ARG A 318 11.72 -0.89 9.37
C ARG A 318 11.10 -0.04 8.27
N TRP A 319 11.86 0.94 7.80
CA TRP A 319 11.38 1.91 6.82
C TRP A 319 12.36 2.05 5.67
N SER A 320 11.80 2.26 4.47
CA SER A 320 12.50 2.59 3.25
C SER A 320 12.05 3.97 2.75
N ASP A 321 13.00 4.79 2.33
CA ASP A 321 12.72 6.01 1.58
C ASP A 321 12.84 5.69 0.10
N ASP A 322 11.71 5.72 -0.60
CA ASP A 322 11.59 5.41 -2.01
C ASP A 322 11.18 6.67 -2.77
N ILE A 323 11.50 6.76 -4.06
CA ILE A 323 11.03 7.85 -4.91
C ILE A 323 10.25 7.30 -6.10
N THR A 324 9.06 7.82 -6.33
CA THR A 324 8.30 7.60 -7.56
C THR A 324 8.52 8.74 -8.52
N VAL A 325 8.94 8.42 -9.73
CA VAL A 325 9.04 9.35 -10.85
C VAL A 325 7.89 9.06 -11.81
N THR A 326 6.96 10.01 -11.91
CA THR A 326 5.90 9.99 -12.92
C THR A 326 6.45 10.65 -14.18
N HIS A 327 6.46 9.94 -15.30
CA HIS A 327 7.08 10.39 -16.54
C HIS A 327 6.42 9.78 -17.78
N ASN A 328 6.74 10.30 -18.99
CA ASN A 328 6.35 9.74 -20.27
C ASN A 328 7.56 9.43 -21.17
N ASP A 329 8.66 8.99 -20.59
CA ASP A 329 9.88 8.63 -21.32
C ASP A 329 9.82 7.17 -21.79
N LEU A 330 9.31 6.97 -23.02
CA LEU A 330 9.21 5.65 -23.65
C LEU A 330 10.59 5.06 -23.99
N ASP A 331 11.61 5.89 -24.26
CA ASP A 331 12.96 5.40 -24.56
C ASP A 331 13.55 4.70 -23.34
N TYR A 332 13.35 5.29 -22.14
CA TYR A 332 13.71 4.66 -20.87
C TYR A 332 12.97 3.34 -20.66
N ILE A 333 11.65 3.32 -20.88
CA ILE A 333 10.83 2.10 -20.71
C ILE A 333 11.29 1.03 -21.69
N ASN A 334 11.43 1.34 -22.97
CA ASN A 334 11.88 0.38 -23.98
C ASN A 334 13.30 -0.14 -23.75
N LYS A 335 14.16 0.64 -23.13
CA LYS A 335 15.49 0.19 -22.74
C LYS A 335 15.46 -0.91 -21.70
N TRP A 336 14.58 -0.80 -20.71
CA TRP A 336 14.63 -1.60 -19.50
C TRP A 336 13.52 -2.63 -19.34
N TYR A 337 12.36 -2.44 -19.96
CA TYR A 337 11.17 -3.24 -19.78
C TYR A 337 10.70 -3.85 -21.11
N THR A 338 9.75 -4.77 -21.03
CA THR A 338 9.08 -5.39 -22.17
C THR A 338 7.61 -5.00 -22.12
N LEU A 339 7.15 -4.17 -23.05
CA LEU A 339 5.76 -3.75 -23.18
C LEU A 339 5.00 -4.58 -24.22
N ASP A 340 5.69 -5.01 -25.26
CA ASP A 340 5.10 -5.71 -26.39
C ASP A 340 5.36 -7.23 -26.29
N MET A 341 4.45 -7.99 -26.89
CA MET A 341 4.64 -9.42 -27.06
C MET A 341 5.82 -9.66 -28.02
N PRO A 342 6.78 -10.53 -27.69
CA PRO A 342 7.86 -10.91 -28.61
C PRO A 342 7.31 -11.63 -29.83
N ASP A 343 8.14 -11.72 -30.90
CA ASP A 343 7.78 -12.48 -32.09
C ASP A 343 7.41 -13.92 -31.75
N GLU A 344 6.43 -14.49 -32.47
CA GLU A 344 5.97 -15.86 -32.21
C GLU A 344 7.07 -16.92 -32.26
N SER A 345 8.08 -16.71 -33.10
CA SER A 345 9.27 -17.57 -33.18
C SER A 345 10.08 -17.60 -31.89
N GLU A 346 9.91 -16.62 -31.02
CA GLU A 346 10.58 -16.53 -29.74
C GLU A 346 9.79 -17.15 -28.58
N ILE A 347 8.51 -17.49 -28.82
CA ILE A 347 7.65 -18.09 -27.80
C ILE A 347 7.90 -19.60 -27.79
N PRO A 348 8.22 -20.20 -26.63
CA PRO A 348 8.44 -21.64 -26.55
C PRO A 348 7.22 -22.46 -26.95
N THR A 349 7.42 -23.44 -27.84
CA THR A 349 6.36 -24.34 -28.30
C THR A 349 6.27 -25.65 -27.49
N THR A 350 7.23 -25.91 -26.62
CA THR A 350 7.34 -27.16 -25.82
C THR A 350 6.30 -27.26 -24.71
N LEU A 351 5.64 -26.19 -24.37
CA LEU A 351 4.53 -26.14 -23.41
C LEU A 351 3.17 -26.34 -24.10
N SER A 352 3.16 -26.75 -25.36
CA SER A 352 2.00 -26.78 -26.25
C SER A 352 0.82 -27.59 -25.70
N GLY A 353 -0.27 -26.92 -25.44
CA GLY A 353 -1.61 -27.44 -25.23
C GLY A 353 -2.60 -26.50 -25.91
N ARG A 354 -3.86 -26.94 -26.10
CA ARG A 354 -4.91 -26.09 -26.69
C ARG A 354 -5.07 -24.78 -25.91
N ASP A 355 -4.94 -24.85 -24.58
CA ASP A 355 -5.07 -23.69 -23.70
C ASP A 355 -3.94 -22.66 -23.90
N GLU A 356 -2.71 -23.11 -24.16
CA GLU A 356 -1.57 -22.22 -24.41
C GLU A 356 -1.67 -21.55 -25.76
N THR A 357 -2.13 -22.25 -26.80
CA THR A 357 -2.39 -21.65 -28.10
C THR A 357 -3.46 -20.55 -28.00
N ALA A 358 -4.52 -20.79 -27.25
CA ALA A 358 -5.57 -19.78 -27.01
C ALA A 358 -5.04 -18.56 -26.23
N ARG A 359 -4.16 -18.78 -25.24
CA ARG A 359 -3.50 -17.70 -24.50
C ARG A 359 -2.59 -16.85 -25.37
N ILE A 360 -1.78 -17.47 -26.22
CA ILE A 360 -0.91 -16.79 -27.18
C ILE A 360 -1.74 -15.95 -28.16
N GLN A 361 -2.84 -16.52 -28.70
CA GLN A 361 -3.71 -15.78 -29.60
C GLN A 361 -4.39 -14.57 -28.93
N ARG A 362 -4.80 -14.72 -27.66
CA ARG A 362 -5.34 -13.61 -26.87
C ARG A 362 -4.25 -12.55 -26.61
N ALA A 363 -3.06 -12.96 -26.23
CA ALA A 363 -1.94 -12.07 -25.97
C ALA A 363 -1.58 -11.18 -27.18
N LYS A 364 -1.69 -11.68 -28.39
CA LYS A 364 -1.46 -10.89 -29.62
C LYS A 364 -2.37 -9.67 -29.73
N GLN A 365 -3.56 -9.76 -29.14
CA GLN A 365 -4.57 -8.70 -29.24
C GLN A 365 -4.61 -7.82 -27.98
N ASP A 366 -4.37 -8.44 -26.82
CA ASP A 366 -4.69 -7.84 -25.53
C ASP A 366 -3.49 -7.81 -24.55
N PHE A 367 -2.25 -8.11 -25.00
CA PHE A 367 -1.09 -7.98 -24.11
C PHE A 367 -0.84 -6.51 -23.81
N ASN A 368 -1.13 -6.12 -22.58
CA ASN A 368 -1.02 -4.76 -22.09
C ASN A 368 -0.61 -4.80 -20.60
N PRO A 369 0.67 -5.06 -20.30
CA PRO A 369 1.12 -5.24 -18.94
C PRO A 369 1.09 -3.92 -18.18
N MET A 370 0.33 -3.90 -17.09
CA MET A 370 0.21 -2.72 -16.25
C MET A 370 1.28 -2.61 -15.17
N TYR A 371 1.97 -3.72 -14.87
CA TYR A 371 2.99 -3.75 -13.82
C TYR A 371 4.28 -4.37 -14.33
N LEU A 372 5.33 -3.61 -14.22
CA LEU A 372 6.63 -3.89 -14.82
C LEU A 372 7.68 -3.96 -13.69
N ILE A 373 8.57 -4.95 -13.74
CA ILE A 373 9.72 -5.02 -12.85
C ILE A 373 10.99 -5.31 -13.65
N LYS A 374 12.06 -4.60 -13.31
CA LYS A 374 13.41 -4.98 -13.71
C LYS A 374 14.28 -5.26 -12.49
N GLN A 375 15.26 -6.11 -12.66
CA GLN A 375 16.34 -6.29 -11.70
C GLN A 375 17.42 -5.24 -11.96
N VAL A 376 18.06 -4.77 -10.89
CA VAL A 376 19.18 -3.85 -10.99
C VAL A 376 20.37 -4.60 -11.60
N PRO A 377 20.98 -4.10 -12.71
CA PRO A 377 22.05 -4.83 -13.41
C PRO A 377 23.28 -5.17 -12.53
N LYS A 378 23.59 -4.33 -11.56
CA LYS A 378 24.73 -4.53 -10.63
C LYS A 378 24.43 -5.51 -9.51
N ASP A 379 23.13 -5.71 -9.16
CA ASP A 379 22.69 -6.63 -8.11
C ASP A 379 21.27 -7.12 -8.42
N SER A 380 21.13 -8.29 -9.04
CA SER A 380 19.86 -8.85 -9.46
C SER A 380 18.88 -9.20 -8.33
N ARG A 381 19.31 -9.07 -7.05
CA ARG A 381 18.44 -9.21 -5.89
C ARG A 381 17.65 -7.92 -5.61
N LYS A 382 18.06 -6.81 -6.22
CA LYS A 382 17.38 -5.51 -6.12
C LYS A 382 16.48 -5.28 -7.31
N LEU A 383 15.38 -4.62 -7.04
CA LEU A 383 14.30 -4.39 -7.99
C LEU A 383 14.12 -2.90 -8.25
N GLU A 384 13.65 -2.58 -9.43
CA GLU A 384 13.01 -1.34 -9.79
C GLU A 384 11.61 -1.68 -10.30
N MET A 385 10.62 -0.94 -9.85
CA MET A 385 9.21 -1.21 -10.13
C MET A 385 8.66 -0.09 -11.00
N CYS A 386 7.76 -0.43 -11.93
CA CYS A 386 7.11 0.56 -12.76
C CYS A 386 5.66 0.16 -13.03
N PHE A 387 4.77 1.14 -13.07
CA PHE A 387 3.40 0.99 -13.56
C PHE A 387 3.27 1.66 -14.91
N ASP A 388 2.64 0.99 -15.87
CA ASP A 388 2.02 1.63 -17.01
C ASP A 388 0.62 2.10 -16.57
N CYS A 389 0.51 3.40 -16.30
CA CYS A 389 -0.72 3.95 -15.76
C CYS A 389 -1.88 3.92 -16.78
N ASN A 390 -1.61 3.93 -18.07
CA ASN A 390 -2.63 3.80 -19.09
C ASN A 390 -3.21 2.38 -19.18
N ALA A 391 -2.38 1.37 -18.89
CA ALA A 391 -2.84 0.00 -18.78
C ALA A 391 -3.60 -0.27 -17.48
N PHE A 392 -3.33 0.52 -16.42
CA PHE A 392 -3.90 0.29 -15.09
C PHE A 392 -5.09 1.20 -14.78
N GLN A 393 -5.00 2.51 -15.01
CA GLN A 393 -5.99 3.49 -14.57
C GLN A 393 -7.00 3.79 -15.67
N TYR A 394 -8.26 3.40 -15.49
CA TYR A 394 -9.34 3.40 -16.49
C TYR A 394 -9.61 4.76 -17.16
N GLN A 395 -9.37 5.88 -16.45
CA GLN A 395 -9.58 7.22 -16.99
C GLN A 395 -8.53 7.60 -18.02
N LEU A 396 -7.35 6.99 -17.99
CA LEU A 396 -6.33 7.17 -19.01
C LEU A 396 -6.66 6.32 -20.24
N ASN A 397 -6.29 6.78 -21.41
CA ASN A 397 -6.60 6.07 -22.64
C ASN A 397 -5.68 4.86 -22.85
N HIS A 398 -6.12 3.66 -22.42
CA HIS A 398 -5.36 2.42 -22.55
C HIS A 398 -5.15 1.95 -24.01
N LYS A 399 -5.87 2.53 -24.98
CA LYS A 399 -5.71 2.25 -26.41
C LYS A 399 -4.79 3.25 -27.11
N SER A 400 -4.27 4.24 -26.39
CA SER A 400 -3.29 5.16 -26.95
C SER A 400 -1.99 4.42 -27.31
N HIS A 401 -1.20 5.02 -28.22
CA HIS A 401 0.11 4.47 -28.52
C HIS A 401 1.00 4.58 -27.26
N PRO A 402 1.85 3.57 -26.91
CA PRO A 402 2.70 3.61 -25.72
C PRO A 402 3.56 4.88 -25.55
N LYS A 403 3.88 5.61 -26.65
CA LYS A 403 4.57 6.91 -26.58
C LYS A 403 3.80 8.00 -25.84
N ASP A 404 2.49 7.85 -25.71
CA ASP A 404 1.59 8.79 -25.06
C ASP A 404 1.22 8.32 -23.64
N HIS A 405 1.73 7.15 -23.23
CA HIS A 405 1.49 6.60 -21.90
C HIS A 405 2.22 7.39 -20.80
N VAL A 406 1.62 7.38 -19.62
CA VAL A 406 2.23 7.85 -18.38
C VAL A 406 2.71 6.65 -17.59
N PHE A 407 3.96 6.71 -17.16
CA PHE A 407 4.60 5.68 -16.36
C PHE A 407 4.92 6.20 -14.97
N GLN A 408 4.85 5.33 -13.97
CA GLN A 408 5.29 5.60 -12.61
C GLN A 408 6.41 4.63 -12.25
N THR A 409 7.66 5.09 -12.37
CA THR A 409 8.84 4.29 -12.00
C THR A 409 9.22 4.58 -10.55
N ILE A 410 9.35 3.50 -9.76
CA ILE A 410 9.63 3.55 -8.33
C ILE A 410 11.06 3.05 -8.10
N PHE A 411 11.92 3.96 -7.64
CA PHE A 411 13.29 3.66 -7.24
C PHE A 411 13.32 3.37 -5.74
N LEU A 412 13.71 2.15 -5.42
CA LEU A 412 13.54 1.56 -4.11
C LEU A 412 14.77 1.73 -3.24
N ASN A 413 14.54 2.21 -2.02
CA ASN A 413 15.48 2.36 -0.92
C ASN A 413 16.65 3.31 -1.22
N LYS A 414 16.53 4.55 -0.75
CA LYS A 414 17.53 5.63 -0.88
C LYS A 414 18.95 5.22 -0.48
N LYS A 415 19.10 4.20 0.39
CA LYS A 415 20.42 3.64 0.74
C LYS A 415 21.15 3.00 -0.45
N HIS A 416 20.43 2.74 -1.53
CA HIS A 416 20.94 2.14 -2.77
C HIS A 416 20.88 3.08 -3.96
N ILE A 417 20.88 4.38 -3.72
CA ILE A 417 20.79 5.44 -4.75
C ILE A 417 21.86 5.30 -5.83
N ASP A 418 23.04 4.76 -5.49
CA ASP A 418 24.14 4.46 -6.41
C ASP A 418 23.81 3.37 -7.44
N THR A 419 22.69 2.65 -7.25
CA THR A 419 22.21 1.61 -8.16
C THR A 419 21.01 2.05 -9.01
N TRP A 420 20.45 3.22 -8.74
CA TRP A 420 19.31 3.73 -9.46
C TRP A 420 19.66 4.18 -10.88
N SER A 421 18.70 4.00 -11.79
CA SER A 421 18.78 4.49 -13.16
C SER A 421 17.96 5.77 -13.39
N ILE A 422 17.64 6.50 -12.31
CA ILE A 422 16.79 7.69 -12.35
C ILE A 422 17.32 8.79 -13.29
N ASP A 423 18.64 8.93 -13.38
CA ASP A 423 19.30 9.92 -14.24
C ASP A 423 19.21 9.59 -15.75
N GLU A 424 18.74 8.38 -16.08
CA GLU A 424 18.49 7.97 -17.47
C GLU A 424 17.12 8.42 -17.97
N ILE A 425 16.20 8.82 -17.07
CA ILE A 425 14.91 9.43 -17.46
C ILE A 425 15.18 10.88 -17.86
N LYS A 426 14.79 11.25 -19.07
CA LYS A 426 14.94 12.62 -19.59
C LYS A 426 14.15 13.60 -18.74
N GLU A 427 14.79 14.67 -18.26
CA GLU A 427 14.17 15.64 -17.34
C GLU A 427 12.90 16.28 -17.93
N GLU A 428 12.93 16.58 -19.25
CA GLU A 428 11.75 17.14 -19.97
C GLU A 428 10.58 16.17 -20.12
N LYS A 429 10.79 14.88 -19.77
CA LYS A 429 9.75 13.84 -19.77
C LYS A 429 9.19 13.59 -18.37
N ILE A 430 9.79 14.17 -17.35
CA ILE A 430 9.33 14.00 -15.97
C ILE A 430 8.13 14.93 -15.74
N ILE A 431 7.06 14.34 -15.24
CA ILE A 431 5.84 15.05 -14.85
C ILE A 431 5.94 15.44 -13.38
N ARG A 432 6.40 14.50 -12.52
CA ARG A 432 6.46 14.70 -11.09
C ARG A 432 7.42 13.72 -10.42
N LYS A 433 7.98 14.11 -9.26
CA LYS A 433 8.80 13.27 -8.37
C LYS A 433 8.20 13.32 -6.97
N ASP A 434 7.87 12.14 -6.38
CA ASP A 434 7.30 12.04 -5.04
C ASP A 434 8.12 11.09 -4.17
N TRP A 435 8.48 11.56 -2.96
CA TRP A 435 9.16 10.76 -1.97
C TRP A 435 8.16 10.05 -1.04
N TRP A 436 8.48 8.79 -0.74
CA TRP A 436 7.67 7.94 0.13
C TRP A 436 8.51 7.40 1.27
N HIS A 437 7.95 7.41 2.47
CA HIS A 437 8.49 6.70 3.63
C HIS A 437 7.66 5.45 3.83
N GLN A 438 8.15 4.32 3.31
CA GLN A 438 7.42 3.06 3.19
C GLN A 438 7.84 2.05 4.25
N LEU A 439 6.87 1.25 4.73
CA LEU A 439 7.17 0.12 5.61
C LEU A 439 7.95 -0.95 4.84
N GLU A 440 9.16 -1.28 5.32
CA GLU A 440 9.88 -2.48 4.88
C GLU A 440 9.32 -3.70 5.61
N HIS A 441 8.50 -4.49 4.95
CA HIS A 441 8.02 -5.76 5.46
C HIS A 441 9.18 -6.75 5.62
N SER A 442 9.28 -7.36 6.79
CA SER A 442 10.27 -8.40 7.08
C SER A 442 9.70 -9.39 8.09
N TRP A 443 10.30 -10.56 8.21
CA TRP A 443 9.89 -11.54 9.22
C TRP A 443 9.87 -10.96 10.65
N THR A 444 10.77 -9.99 10.95
CA THR A 444 10.82 -9.33 12.26
C THR A 444 9.56 -8.49 12.53
N HIS A 445 8.95 -7.90 11.49
CA HIS A 445 7.69 -7.18 11.62
C HIS A 445 6.58 -8.12 12.11
N TYR A 446 6.48 -9.32 11.53
CA TYR A 446 5.46 -10.32 11.89
C TYR A 446 5.74 -11.05 13.21
N ALA A 447 7.00 -11.05 13.68
CA ALA A 447 7.38 -11.62 14.98
C ALA A 447 7.27 -10.61 16.13
N PHE A 448 7.69 -9.36 15.91
CA PHE A 448 7.93 -8.38 16.98
C PHE A 448 7.03 -7.13 16.91
N VAL A 449 6.20 -6.98 15.88
CA VAL A 449 5.25 -5.85 15.77
C VAL A 449 3.82 -6.36 15.79
N VAL A 450 3.40 -7.09 14.76
CA VAL A 450 2.00 -7.49 14.58
C VAL A 450 1.39 -8.18 15.80
N PRO A 451 1.98 -9.23 16.39
CA PRO A 451 1.39 -9.92 17.55
C PRO A 451 1.32 -9.05 18.82
N TRP A 452 2.19 -8.06 18.90
CA TRP A 452 2.29 -7.20 20.07
C TRP A 452 1.33 -6.02 20.07
N MET A 453 0.67 -5.74 18.94
CA MET A 453 -0.29 -4.63 18.82
C MET A 453 -1.46 -4.78 19.80
N SER A 454 -1.90 -6.01 20.10
CA SER A 454 -2.96 -6.26 21.08
C SER A 454 -2.58 -5.86 22.51
N PHE A 455 -1.29 -5.86 22.84
CA PHE A 455 -0.77 -5.44 24.14
C PHE A 455 -0.51 -3.92 24.23
N LEU A 456 -0.33 -3.26 23.09
CA LEU A 456 -0.17 -1.82 23.04
C LEU A 456 -1.50 -1.08 23.09
N ASN A 457 -2.45 -1.55 22.29
CA ASN A 457 -3.71 -0.86 22.09
C ASN A 457 -4.54 -0.76 23.39
N GLY A 458 -4.93 0.47 23.74
CA GLY A 458 -5.71 0.79 24.93
C GLY A 458 -4.88 1.08 26.18
N THR A 459 -3.54 0.94 26.11
CA THR A 459 -2.68 1.30 27.24
C THR A 459 -2.51 2.83 27.31
N ARG A 460 -2.59 3.40 28.51
CA ARG A 460 -2.39 4.85 28.75
C ARG A 460 -3.20 5.73 27.80
N HIS A 461 -4.48 5.40 27.57
CA HIS A 461 -5.40 6.14 26.71
C HIS A 461 -4.94 6.30 25.24
N THR A 462 -4.10 5.36 24.76
CA THR A 462 -3.50 5.45 23.41
C THR A 462 -3.82 4.20 22.62
N ARG A 463 -4.18 4.40 21.33
CA ARG A 463 -4.36 3.35 20.33
C ARG A 463 -3.57 3.68 19.08
N TYR A 464 -3.21 2.64 18.33
CA TYR A 464 -2.45 2.72 17.09
C TYR A 464 -3.27 2.07 15.98
N ALA A 465 -3.46 2.77 14.89
CA ALA A 465 -4.19 2.28 13.73
C ALA A 465 -3.52 2.79 12.45
N ALA A 466 -3.04 1.90 11.64
CA ALA A 466 -2.48 2.18 10.30
C ALA A 466 -2.19 0.85 9.60
N ALA A 467 -1.91 0.89 8.29
CA ALA A 467 -1.53 -0.30 7.54
C ALA A 467 -0.34 -1.05 8.17
N TRP A 468 0.66 -0.35 8.69
CA TRP A 468 1.83 -0.96 9.35
C TRP A 468 1.50 -1.82 10.57
N THR A 469 0.33 -1.69 11.17
CA THR A 469 -0.07 -2.55 12.31
C THR A 469 -0.31 -4.01 11.90
N LEU A 470 -0.46 -4.27 10.60
CA LEU A 470 -0.66 -5.59 9.97
C LEU A 470 0.18 -5.73 8.70
N VAL A 471 -0.37 -5.32 7.55
CA VAL A 471 0.23 -5.38 6.20
C VAL A 471 -0.05 -4.07 5.48
N ASN A 472 0.89 -3.60 4.68
CA ASN A 472 0.77 -2.34 3.95
C ASN A 472 -0.26 -2.46 2.80
N ALA A 473 -1.54 -2.27 3.14
CA ALA A 473 -2.65 -2.26 2.21
C ALA A 473 -3.75 -1.30 2.67
N HIS A 474 -4.43 -0.67 1.72
CA HIS A 474 -5.50 0.30 2.00
C HIS A 474 -6.61 -0.31 2.87
N GLU A 475 -7.10 -1.49 2.51
CA GLU A 475 -8.11 -2.23 3.28
C GLU A 475 -7.70 -2.43 4.75
N LEU A 476 -6.45 -2.81 4.99
CA LEU A 476 -5.98 -3.05 6.35
C LEU A 476 -5.78 -1.76 7.14
N ALA A 477 -5.49 -0.65 6.47
CA ALA A 477 -5.54 0.67 7.10
C ALA A 477 -6.97 1.00 7.54
N VAL A 478 -7.97 0.82 6.66
CA VAL A 478 -9.40 1.02 6.99
C VAL A 478 -9.81 0.14 8.17
N ILE A 479 -9.54 -1.17 8.10
CA ILE A 479 -9.88 -2.14 9.16
C ILE A 479 -9.22 -1.75 10.49
N SER A 480 -7.96 -1.35 10.49
CA SER A 480 -7.24 -0.97 11.70
C SER A 480 -7.87 0.25 12.39
N GLY A 481 -8.32 1.24 11.60
CA GLY A 481 -9.03 2.41 12.09
C GLY A 481 -10.39 2.06 12.70
N MET A 482 -11.17 1.22 12.01
CA MET A 482 -12.43 0.68 12.53
C MET A 482 -12.22 -0.07 13.84
N ALA A 483 -11.22 -0.96 13.90
CA ALA A 483 -10.90 -1.73 15.11
C ALA A 483 -10.54 -0.83 16.29
N ALA A 484 -9.81 0.27 16.06
CA ALA A 484 -9.50 1.24 17.11
C ALA A 484 -10.77 1.92 17.65
N ALA A 485 -11.74 2.26 16.79
CA ALA A 485 -13.02 2.83 17.19
C ALA A 485 -13.86 1.82 17.99
N TYR A 486 -13.91 0.55 17.59
CA TYR A 486 -14.62 -0.50 18.33
C TYR A 486 -13.99 -0.75 19.70
N ALA A 487 -12.69 -0.73 19.80
CA ALA A 487 -11.97 -0.83 21.07
C ALA A 487 -12.23 0.38 22.01
N LEU A 488 -12.71 1.50 21.48
CA LEU A 488 -13.23 2.63 22.26
C LEU A 488 -14.69 2.46 22.70
N GLY A 489 -15.44 1.52 22.08
CA GLY A 489 -16.84 1.22 22.37
C GLY A 489 -17.81 1.70 21.30
N ALA A 490 -17.34 2.02 20.09
CA ALA A 490 -18.21 2.16 18.93
C ALA A 490 -18.79 0.79 18.55
N SER A 491 -20.01 0.77 18.00
CA SER A 491 -20.66 -0.47 17.56
C SER A 491 -20.19 -0.85 16.15
N TYR A 492 -20.02 -2.16 15.91
CA TYR A 492 -19.84 -2.65 14.55
C TYR A 492 -21.12 -2.40 13.75
N PRO A 493 -21.06 -1.89 12.51
CA PRO A 493 -22.24 -1.67 11.70
C PRO A 493 -23.01 -2.97 11.48
N LYS A 494 -24.30 -2.99 11.82
CA LYS A 494 -25.16 -4.19 11.71
C LYS A 494 -25.19 -4.76 10.29
N GLU A 495 -25.16 -3.87 9.30
CA GLU A 495 -25.15 -4.20 7.87
C GLU A 495 -23.94 -5.05 7.42
N LEU A 496 -22.81 -4.93 8.13
CA LEU A 496 -21.61 -5.75 7.90
C LEU A 496 -21.61 -7.08 8.66
N ALA A 497 -22.47 -7.22 9.65
CA ALA A 497 -22.57 -8.45 10.41
C ALA A 497 -23.50 -9.48 9.72
N GLU A 498 -24.26 -9.05 8.70
CA GLU A 498 -25.23 -9.85 7.95
C GLU A 498 -24.71 -10.30 6.56
N GLU A 499 -23.57 -9.75 6.09
CA GLU A 499 -22.82 -10.20 4.91
C GLU A 499 -21.76 -11.27 5.29
#